data_343a0be56f364ade70e708ad20c21244
#
_entry.id   343a0be56f364ade70e708ad20c21244
#
_cell.length_a   1.000
_cell.length_b   1.000
_cell.length_c   1.000
_cell.angle_alpha   90.00
_cell.angle_beta   90.00
_cell.angle_gamma   90.00
#
_symmetry.space_group_name_H-M   'P 1'
#
loop_
_entity.id
_entity.type
_entity.pdbx_description
1 polymer ?
#
loop_
_entity_poly.entity_id
_entity_poly.type
_entity_poly.pdbx_seq_one_letter_code
_entity_poly.pdbx_strand_id
1 'polypeptide(L)'
;MTTASSTPRGVRGQVTSVVSAVREVAGSLLSRPLASYHLVLALAGLLTLLGLVMILSASSVEGYSKEGSAYGLFTTQLVFALMGVVVFYVTLWMPVRMFRRLAAVMITVTTILLVLVLIPGIGIESGGARRWFVVAGLSVQPSELVKVALCVWGAHVLAARRKENAGLKELLIPLLPMALLICVLIMLEPNLSTTITIAIIVGALLWFSGLPLVVFGSFAVIGAGLAVMLSLVAGYRSQRVLNFLGHIDDPQGAGYQSRQASYALANGGVFGEGLGQSRAKWNYLPNAHNDFIFAIIGEELGLLGGLMVVGLFGLLAYVGFRIASRSVDPFLRLLTSTITVLIVAQAFINIGYVIGVLPVTGIQLPLVSAGGTSALTVLAMLGLMANAARHEPDAVAALSVGRRSGAGRWLRLPAPVPYRAA
;
A
#
# COMPACT_ATOMS: atom_id res chain seq x y z
N MET A 1 17.56 65.03 2.36
CA MET A 1 16.39 64.17 2.67
C MET A 1 16.56 62.86 1.90
N THR A 2 17.13 61.88 2.57
CA THR A 2 17.37 60.51 2.01
C THR A 2 16.32 59.58 2.63
N THR A 3 15.37 59.17 1.82
CA THR A 3 14.35 58.18 2.17
C THR A 3 14.98 56.77 2.13
N ALA A 4 15.19 56.20 3.31
CA ALA A 4 15.60 54.79 3.46
C ALA A 4 14.44 53.86 3.08
N SER A 5 14.60 53.07 2.02
CA SER A 5 13.69 51.99 1.63
C SER A 5 13.85 50.83 2.60
N SER A 6 12.88 50.65 3.46
CA SER A 6 12.78 49.47 4.34
C SER A 6 12.33 48.25 3.47
N THR A 7 13.28 47.42 3.09
CA THR A 7 13.04 46.14 2.45
C THR A 7 12.38 45.16 3.46
N PRO A 8 11.38 44.32 3.06
CA PRO A 8 10.70 43.42 4.00
C PRO A 8 11.61 42.21 4.31
N ARG A 9 12.53 42.37 5.24
CA ARG A 9 13.36 41.32 5.84
C ARG A 9 12.57 40.34 6.74
N GLY A 10 11.30 40.64 7.05
CA GLY A 10 10.53 39.88 8.04
C GLY A 10 10.07 38.50 7.59
N VAL A 11 9.55 38.34 6.38
CA VAL A 11 8.90 37.10 5.94
C VAL A 11 9.91 35.99 5.65
N ARG A 12 11.00 36.28 4.94
CA ARG A 12 12.07 35.30 4.68
C ARG A 12 12.75 34.82 5.96
N GLY A 13 12.96 35.70 6.94
CA GLY A 13 13.54 35.34 8.24
C GLY A 13 12.61 34.46 9.08
N GLN A 14 11.32 34.73 9.08
CA GLN A 14 10.33 33.91 9.79
C GLN A 14 10.17 32.52 9.14
N VAL A 15 10.14 32.42 7.83
CA VAL A 15 10.06 31.13 7.13
C VAL A 15 11.31 30.28 7.38
N THR A 16 12.52 30.88 7.34
CA THR A 16 13.76 30.16 7.65
C THR A 16 13.84 29.72 9.11
N SER A 17 13.35 30.52 10.05
CA SER A 17 13.33 30.14 11.48
C SER A 17 12.33 29.02 11.77
N VAL A 18 11.15 29.03 11.14
CA VAL A 18 10.17 27.95 11.26
C VAL A 18 10.70 26.64 10.63
N VAL A 19 11.31 26.72 9.47
CA VAL A 19 11.90 25.54 8.79
C VAL A 19 13.07 24.97 9.62
N SER A 20 13.93 25.80 10.22
CA SER A 20 15.00 25.32 11.09
C SER A 20 14.46 24.69 12.39
N ALA A 21 13.45 25.29 13.03
CA ALA A 21 12.82 24.73 14.21
C ALA A 21 12.12 23.38 13.91
N VAL A 22 11.41 23.27 12.79
CA VAL A 22 10.80 22.00 12.34
C VAL A 22 11.88 20.96 12.08
N ARG A 23 12.99 21.34 11.43
CA ARG A 23 14.11 20.42 11.16
C ARG A 23 14.79 19.95 12.46
N GLU A 24 14.97 20.81 13.44
CA GLU A 24 15.54 20.44 14.76
C GLU A 24 14.61 19.50 15.53
N VAL A 25 13.31 19.80 15.60
CA VAL A 25 12.31 18.95 16.25
C VAL A 25 12.22 17.60 15.53
N ALA A 26 12.14 17.59 14.20
CA ALA A 26 12.15 16.36 13.43
C ALA A 26 13.45 15.56 13.64
N GLY A 27 14.61 16.24 13.65
CA GLY A 27 15.91 15.62 13.93
C GLY A 27 15.98 14.99 15.31
N SER A 28 15.50 15.68 16.34
CA SER A 28 15.48 15.17 17.72
C SER A 28 14.50 14.02 17.92
N LEU A 29 13.36 14.02 17.24
CA LEU A 29 12.40 12.91 17.24
C LEU A 29 12.97 11.68 16.51
N LEU A 30 13.59 11.90 15.36
CA LEU A 30 14.17 10.84 14.55
C LEU A 30 15.47 10.25 15.16
N SER A 31 16.18 10.97 16.03
CA SER A 31 17.36 10.45 16.73
C SER A 31 17.02 9.46 17.85
N ARG A 32 15.75 9.35 18.25
CA ARG A 32 15.33 8.40 19.29
C ARG A 32 15.46 6.95 18.80
N PRO A 33 15.93 6.01 19.63
CA PRO A 33 16.20 4.62 19.22
C PRO A 33 15.00 3.87 18.65
N LEU A 34 13.78 4.22 19.06
CA LEU A 34 12.53 3.57 18.60
C LEU A 34 11.68 4.50 17.71
N ALA A 35 12.25 5.56 17.13
CA ALA A 35 11.51 6.53 16.33
C ALA A 35 10.81 5.86 15.14
N SER A 36 11.53 5.03 14.37
CA SER A 36 10.96 4.31 13.22
C SER A 36 9.77 3.44 13.64
N TYR A 37 9.87 2.72 14.74
CA TYR A 37 8.80 1.89 15.29
C TYR A 37 7.54 2.71 15.63
N HIS A 38 7.68 3.79 16.40
CA HIS A 38 6.55 4.63 16.77
C HIS A 38 5.92 5.33 15.56
N LEU A 39 6.72 5.73 14.58
CA LEU A 39 6.20 6.33 13.35
C LEU A 39 5.38 5.33 12.52
N VAL A 40 5.81 4.07 12.40
CA VAL A 40 5.00 3.03 11.72
C VAL A 40 3.66 2.82 12.44
N LEU A 41 3.67 2.76 13.79
CA LEU A 41 2.43 2.64 14.57
C LEU A 41 1.49 3.82 14.33
N ALA A 42 2.03 5.05 14.41
CA ALA A 42 1.26 6.26 14.21
C ALA A 42 0.67 6.34 12.80
N LEU A 43 1.46 6.03 11.77
CA LEU A 43 1.01 6.02 10.37
C LEU A 43 -0.04 4.96 10.11
N ALA A 44 0.15 3.74 10.64
CA ALA A 44 -0.85 2.67 10.54
C ALA A 44 -2.17 3.09 11.18
N GLY A 45 -2.13 3.68 12.38
CA GLY A 45 -3.31 4.17 13.09
C GLY A 45 -3.99 5.34 12.37
N LEU A 46 -3.22 6.35 11.93
CA LEU A 46 -3.76 7.53 11.24
C LEU A 46 -4.39 7.18 9.89
N LEU A 47 -3.72 6.37 9.06
CA LEU A 47 -4.25 5.96 7.77
C LEU A 47 -5.51 5.08 7.93
N THR A 48 -5.52 4.17 8.91
CA THR A 48 -6.70 3.32 9.18
C THR A 48 -7.88 4.17 9.69
N LEU A 49 -7.64 5.11 10.62
CA LEU A 49 -8.68 6.00 11.13
C LEU A 49 -9.24 6.91 10.04
N LEU A 50 -8.36 7.53 9.25
CA LEU A 50 -8.76 8.35 8.10
C LEU A 50 -9.61 7.52 7.12
N GLY A 51 -9.17 6.30 6.79
CA GLY A 51 -9.90 5.38 5.91
C GLY A 51 -11.28 5.06 6.45
N LEU A 52 -11.42 4.72 7.73
CA LEU A 52 -12.72 4.43 8.35
C LEU A 52 -13.66 5.64 8.30
N VAL A 53 -13.17 6.85 8.61
CA VAL A 53 -13.97 8.08 8.53
C VAL A 53 -14.42 8.34 7.08
N MET A 54 -13.52 8.23 6.13
CA MET A 54 -13.83 8.49 4.71
C MET A 54 -14.74 7.42 4.11
N ILE A 55 -14.57 6.14 4.50
CA ILE A 55 -15.47 5.07 4.07
C ILE A 55 -16.88 5.30 4.63
N LEU A 56 -17.02 5.69 5.91
CA LEU A 56 -18.32 6.01 6.49
C LEU A 56 -18.99 7.13 5.71
N SER A 57 -18.26 8.18 5.35
CA SER A 57 -18.81 9.28 4.54
C SER A 57 -19.18 8.81 3.13
N ALA A 58 -18.25 8.16 2.41
CA ALA A 58 -18.44 7.82 1.00
C ALA A 58 -19.44 6.68 0.77
N SER A 59 -19.59 5.73 1.71
CA SER A 59 -20.43 4.54 1.55
C SER A 59 -21.84 4.69 2.10
N SER A 60 -22.16 5.76 2.82
CA SER A 60 -23.44 5.94 3.53
C SER A 60 -24.65 5.89 2.59
N VAL A 61 -24.58 6.53 1.43
CA VAL A 61 -25.67 6.59 0.45
C VAL A 61 -25.86 5.25 -0.25
N GLU A 62 -24.77 4.64 -0.72
CA GLU A 62 -24.80 3.36 -1.42
C GLU A 62 -25.23 2.21 -0.48
N GLY A 63 -24.76 2.22 0.77
CA GLY A 63 -25.18 1.26 1.79
C GLY A 63 -26.67 1.34 2.08
N TYR A 64 -27.22 2.55 2.19
CA TYR A 64 -28.63 2.74 2.39
C TYR A 64 -29.46 2.23 1.20
N SER A 65 -29.03 2.50 -0.03
CA SER A 65 -29.73 2.08 -1.25
C SER A 65 -29.71 0.58 -1.49
N LYS A 66 -28.62 -0.13 -1.11
CA LYS A 66 -28.44 -1.58 -1.36
C LYS A 66 -28.88 -2.46 -0.19
N GLU A 67 -28.63 -2.02 1.04
CA GLU A 67 -28.77 -2.83 2.25
C GLU A 67 -29.82 -2.27 3.23
N GLY A 68 -30.43 -1.13 2.90
CA GLY A 68 -31.37 -0.41 3.79
C GLY A 68 -30.69 0.20 5.03
N SER A 69 -29.35 0.15 5.12
CA SER A 69 -28.56 0.69 6.23
C SER A 69 -27.37 1.49 5.72
N ALA A 70 -27.24 2.73 6.16
CA ALA A 70 -26.09 3.58 5.86
C ALA A 70 -24.75 3.06 6.44
N TYR A 71 -24.80 2.09 7.36
CA TYR A 71 -23.66 1.56 8.08
C TYR A 71 -23.19 0.19 7.59
N GLY A 72 -23.86 -0.49 6.67
CA GLY A 72 -23.56 -1.86 6.25
C GLY A 72 -22.13 -2.04 5.76
N LEU A 73 -21.72 -1.25 4.76
CA LEU A 73 -20.35 -1.27 4.23
C LEU A 73 -19.30 -0.85 5.28
N PHE A 74 -19.63 0.16 6.10
CA PHE A 74 -18.74 0.63 7.17
C PHE A 74 -18.52 -0.43 8.24
N THR A 75 -19.57 -1.14 8.69
CA THR A 75 -19.43 -2.19 9.72
C THR A 75 -18.57 -3.35 9.22
N THR A 76 -18.74 -3.76 7.96
CA THR A 76 -17.89 -4.76 7.32
C THR A 76 -16.42 -4.33 7.31
N GLN A 77 -16.15 -3.09 6.90
CA GLN A 77 -14.79 -2.55 6.90
C GLN A 77 -14.20 -2.42 8.31
N LEU A 78 -15.01 -2.04 9.30
CA LEU A 78 -14.59 -1.96 10.70
C LEU A 78 -14.18 -3.35 11.24
N VAL A 79 -14.96 -4.40 10.93
CA VAL A 79 -14.61 -5.78 11.30
C VAL A 79 -13.25 -6.18 10.70
N PHE A 80 -13.04 -5.91 9.40
CA PHE A 80 -11.74 -6.18 8.77
C PHE A 80 -10.60 -5.35 9.36
N ALA A 81 -10.85 -4.08 9.71
CA ALA A 81 -9.84 -3.23 10.36
C ALA A 81 -9.46 -3.78 11.75
N LEU A 82 -10.43 -4.21 12.55
CA LEU A 82 -10.18 -4.84 13.85
C LEU A 82 -9.40 -6.16 13.70
N MET A 83 -9.79 -7.02 12.75
CA MET A 83 -9.03 -8.22 12.42
C MET A 83 -7.61 -7.87 11.97
N GLY A 84 -7.47 -6.82 11.15
CA GLY A 84 -6.19 -6.32 10.69
C GLY A 84 -5.29 -5.82 11.82
N VAL A 85 -5.85 -5.16 12.85
CA VAL A 85 -5.11 -4.76 14.06
C VAL A 85 -4.62 -6.00 14.82
N VAL A 86 -5.43 -7.06 14.92
CA VAL A 86 -4.99 -8.33 15.52
C VAL A 86 -3.84 -8.93 14.72
N VAL A 87 -3.95 -8.99 13.40
CA VAL A 87 -2.89 -9.51 12.52
C VAL A 87 -1.64 -8.64 12.58
N PHE A 88 -1.78 -7.31 12.61
CA PHE A 88 -0.68 -6.37 12.86
C PHE A 88 0.06 -6.72 14.17
N TYR A 89 -0.69 -6.94 15.25
CA TYR A 89 -0.10 -7.31 16.54
C TYR A 89 0.59 -8.67 16.48
N VAL A 90 -0.02 -9.68 15.84
CA VAL A 90 0.58 -11.00 15.66
C VAL A 90 1.90 -10.92 14.87
N THR A 91 1.91 -10.20 13.75
CA THR A 91 3.12 -10.02 12.94
C THR A 91 4.20 -9.20 13.67
N LEU A 92 3.80 -8.23 14.48
CA LEU A 92 4.71 -7.48 15.34
C LEU A 92 5.34 -8.35 16.43
N TRP A 93 4.58 -9.29 16.98
CA TRP A 93 5.00 -10.17 18.10
C TRP A 93 5.85 -11.36 17.64
N MET A 94 5.63 -11.85 16.39
CA MET A 94 6.32 -13.02 15.85
C MET A 94 7.83 -12.79 15.72
N PRO A 95 8.66 -13.77 16.11
CA PRO A 95 10.12 -13.70 15.90
C PRO A 95 10.46 -13.81 14.41
N VAL A 96 11.47 -13.07 13.96
CA VAL A 96 11.93 -13.04 12.54
C VAL A 96 12.22 -14.44 11.98
N ARG A 97 12.74 -15.35 12.81
CA ARG A 97 13.01 -16.74 12.43
C ARG A 97 11.75 -17.48 11.98
N MET A 98 10.59 -17.16 12.55
CA MET A 98 9.33 -17.81 12.22
C MET A 98 8.83 -17.37 10.83
N PHE A 99 8.99 -16.09 10.45
CA PHE A 99 8.68 -15.64 9.10
C PHE A 99 9.50 -16.38 8.05
N ARG A 100 10.80 -16.58 8.30
CA ARG A 100 11.66 -17.34 7.40
C ARG A 100 11.26 -18.82 7.30
N ARG A 101 10.88 -19.45 8.42
CA ARG A 101 10.42 -20.85 8.43
C ARG A 101 9.08 -21.02 7.70
N LEU A 102 8.18 -20.07 7.89
CA LEU A 102 6.85 -20.12 7.29
C LEU A 102 6.82 -19.60 5.85
N ALA A 103 7.89 -18.99 5.35
CA ALA A 103 7.93 -18.35 4.03
C ALA A 103 7.48 -19.29 2.89
N ALA A 104 8.02 -20.52 2.84
CA ALA A 104 7.63 -21.51 1.85
C ALA A 104 6.18 -21.98 2.03
N VAL A 105 5.75 -22.17 3.27
CA VAL A 105 4.35 -22.57 3.57
C VAL A 105 3.38 -21.48 3.14
N MET A 106 3.68 -20.20 3.45
CA MET A 106 2.84 -19.06 3.09
C MET A 106 2.64 -18.97 1.57
N ILE A 107 3.74 -19.03 0.79
CA ILE A 107 3.64 -18.93 -0.67
C ILE A 107 2.89 -20.13 -1.27
N THR A 108 3.13 -21.34 -0.76
CA THR A 108 2.44 -22.55 -1.22
C THR A 108 0.95 -22.51 -0.92
N VAL A 109 0.58 -22.19 0.33
CA VAL A 109 -0.84 -22.11 0.74
C VAL A 109 -1.57 -21.04 -0.05
N THR A 110 -0.99 -19.85 -0.20
CA THR A 110 -1.65 -18.76 -0.95
C THR A 110 -1.75 -19.07 -2.44
N THR A 111 -0.78 -19.79 -3.03
CA THR A 111 -0.86 -20.27 -4.42
C THR A 111 -1.95 -21.32 -4.58
N ILE A 112 -2.09 -22.25 -3.63
CA ILE A 112 -3.19 -23.23 -3.63
C ILE A 112 -4.55 -22.50 -3.54
N LEU A 113 -4.67 -21.47 -2.68
CA LEU A 113 -5.90 -20.68 -2.60
C LEU A 113 -6.23 -19.96 -3.93
N LEU A 114 -5.21 -19.47 -4.68
CA LEU A 114 -5.42 -18.91 -6.01
C LEU A 114 -5.95 -19.96 -7.00
N VAL A 115 -5.48 -21.20 -6.91
CA VAL A 115 -6.01 -22.29 -7.76
C VAL A 115 -7.44 -22.63 -7.36
N LEU A 116 -7.71 -22.74 -6.07
CA LEU A 116 -9.04 -23.10 -5.56
C LEU A 116 -10.11 -22.06 -5.89
N VAL A 117 -9.78 -20.76 -5.92
CA VAL A 117 -10.76 -19.72 -6.23
C VAL A 117 -11.23 -19.76 -7.69
N LEU A 118 -10.44 -20.34 -8.60
CA LEU A 118 -10.81 -20.52 -9.99
C LEU A 118 -11.84 -21.64 -10.20
N ILE A 119 -11.95 -22.58 -9.23
CA ILE A 119 -12.85 -23.74 -9.34
C ILE A 119 -14.31 -23.29 -9.18
N PRO A 120 -15.19 -23.62 -10.15
CA PRO A 120 -16.62 -23.36 -10.03
C PRO A 120 -17.22 -24.03 -8.78
N GLY A 121 -18.02 -23.28 -8.02
CA GLY A 121 -18.63 -23.76 -6.76
C GLY A 121 -17.79 -23.53 -5.50
N ILE A 122 -16.50 -23.24 -5.63
CA ILE A 122 -15.63 -22.84 -4.48
C ILE A 122 -15.43 -21.34 -4.48
N GLY A 123 -15.01 -20.75 -5.60
CA GLY A 123 -14.90 -19.30 -5.78
C GLY A 123 -16.23 -18.67 -6.16
N ILE A 124 -16.50 -17.49 -5.59
CA ILE A 124 -17.70 -16.69 -5.90
C ILE A 124 -17.39 -15.75 -7.05
N GLU A 125 -18.31 -15.73 -8.01
CA GLU A 125 -18.27 -14.81 -9.13
C GLU A 125 -18.92 -13.49 -8.78
N SER A 126 -18.17 -12.41 -8.97
CA SER A 126 -18.66 -11.04 -8.81
C SER A 126 -18.13 -10.17 -9.94
N GLY A 127 -19.03 -9.45 -10.64
CA GLY A 127 -18.66 -8.59 -11.75
C GLY A 127 -17.99 -9.35 -12.92
N GLY A 128 -18.40 -10.61 -13.19
CA GLY A 128 -17.86 -11.43 -14.28
C GLY A 128 -16.48 -12.04 -14.00
N ALA A 129 -16.02 -12.05 -12.74
CA ALA A 129 -14.75 -12.64 -12.35
C ALA A 129 -14.85 -13.39 -11.02
N ARG A 130 -14.18 -14.55 -10.94
CA ARG A 130 -14.09 -15.37 -9.72
C ARG A 130 -12.82 -15.02 -8.98
N ARG A 131 -12.95 -14.25 -7.89
CA ARG A 131 -11.80 -13.71 -7.15
C ARG A 131 -11.93 -13.83 -5.64
N TRP A 132 -13.09 -14.24 -5.16
CA TRP A 132 -13.46 -14.13 -3.76
C TRP A 132 -13.89 -15.45 -3.18
N PHE A 133 -13.51 -15.70 -1.93
CA PHE A 133 -14.15 -16.66 -1.06
C PHE A 133 -15.05 -15.91 -0.08
N VAL A 134 -16.20 -16.50 0.27
CA VAL A 134 -16.99 -16.02 1.40
C VAL A 134 -16.84 -16.99 2.55
N VAL A 135 -16.25 -16.51 3.64
CA VAL A 135 -16.02 -17.28 4.85
C VAL A 135 -16.73 -16.55 5.99
N ALA A 136 -17.70 -17.19 6.62
CA ALA A 136 -18.51 -16.59 7.70
C ALA A 136 -19.12 -15.21 7.34
N GLY A 137 -19.56 -15.04 6.08
CA GLY A 137 -20.14 -13.77 5.59
C GLY A 137 -19.12 -12.70 5.20
N LEU A 138 -17.83 -12.95 5.36
CA LEU A 138 -16.75 -12.04 4.97
C LEU A 138 -16.13 -12.46 3.64
N SER A 139 -15.95 -11.51 2.73
CA SER A 139 -15.32 -11.75 1.42
C SER A 139 -13.80 -11.65 1.55
N VAL A 140 -13.10 -12.75 1.27
CA VAL A 140 -11.64 -12.84 1.33
C VAL A 140 -11.09 -13.03 -0.08
N GLN A 141 -10.10 -12.24 -0.47
CA GLN A 141 -9.45 -12.30 -1.78
C GLN A 141 -8.06 -12.93 -1.67
N PRO A 142 -7.82 -14.14 -2.21
CA PRO A 142 -6.53 -14.83 -2.13
C PRO A 142 -5.38 -14.05 -2.77
N SER A 143 -5.64 -13.32 -3.83
CA SER A 143 -4.62 -12.51 -4.50
C SER A 143 -4.09 -11.34 -3.65
N GLU A 144 -4.83 -10.91 -2.61
CA GLU A 144 -4.30 -9.99 -1.60
C GLU A 144 -3.33 -10.68 -0.63
N LEU A 145 -3.64 -11.92 -0.23
CA LEU A 145 -2.79 -12.70 0.66
C LEU A 145 -1.46 -13.08 0.01
N VAL A 146 -1.48 -13.44 -1.29
CA VAL A 146 -0.26 -13.83 -2.01
C VAL A 146 0.74 -12.68 -2.13
N LYS A 147 0.33 -11.41 -2.11
CA LYS A 147 1.24 -10.25 -2.09
C LYS A 147 2.14 -10.28 -0.85
N VAL A 148 1.55 -10.52 0.33
CA VAL A 148 2.29 -10.63 1.60
C VAL A 148 3.23 -11.84 1.56
N ALA A 149 2.70 -12.99 1.13
CA ALA A 149 3.47 -14.23 1.03
C ALA A 149 4.67 -14.09 0.08
N LEU A 150 4.49 -13.43 -1.07
CA LEU A 150 5.55 -13.19 -2.05
C LEU A 150 6.61 -12.21 -1.52
N CYS A 151 6.23 -11.17 -0.79
CA CYS A 151 7.19 -10.28 -0.11
C CYS A 151 8.05 -11.04 0.88
N VAL A 152 7.45 -11.88 1.75
CA VAL A 152 8.17 -12.65 2.77
C VAL A 152 9.04 -13.74 2.13
N TRP A 153 8.47 -14.53 1.23
CA TRP A 153 9.19 -15.64 0.59
C TRP A 153 10.30 -15.14 -0.34
N GLY A 154 10.02 -14.14 -1.18
CA GLY A 154 11.01 -13.55 -2.07
C GLY A 154 12.17 -12.93 -1.33
N ALA A 155 11.90 -12.17 -0.27
CA ALA A 155 12.94 -11.62 0.60
C ALA A 155 13.77 -12.73 1.28
N HIS A 156 13.13 -13.83 1.71
CA HIS A 156 13.83 -14.97 2.32
C HIS A 156 14.77 -15.65 1.34
N VAL A 157 14.29 -15.99 0.15
CA VAL A 157 15.08 -16.70 -0.88
C VAL A 157 16.26 -15.83 -1.35
N LEU A 158 16.01 -14.55 -1.66
CA LEU A 158 17.08 -13.66 -2.15
C LEU A 158 18.11 -13.33 -1.06
N ALA A 159 17.67 -13.16 0.19
CA ALA A 159 18.61 -12.93 1.30
C ALA A 159 19.52 -14.13 1.57
N ALA A 160 19.01 -15.35 1.46
CA ALA A 160 19.81 -16.57 1.61
C ALA A 160 20.88 -16.68 0.52
N ARG A 161 20.48 -16.49 -0.75
CA ARG A 161 21.39 -16.63 -1.90
C ARG A 161 22.43 -15.52 -2.02
N ARG A 162 22.11 -14.30 -1.60
CA ARG A 162 23.07 -13.20 -1.57
C ARG A 162 24.26 -13.48 -0.63
N LYS A 163 24.04 -14.22 0.45
CA LYS A 163 25.12 -14.65 1.36
C LYS A 163 26.10 -15.61 0.69
N GLU A 164 25.64 -16.40 -0.27
CA GLU A 164 26.43 -17.42 -0.98
C GLU A 164 27.17 -16.85 -2.19
N ASN A 165 27.17 -15.53 -2.43
CA ASN A 165 27.68 -14.88 -3.64
C ASN A 165 27.11 -15.50 -4.93
N ALA A 166 25.83 -15.87 -4.90
CA ALA A 166 25.13 -16.54 -5.98
C ALA A 166 25.16 -15.73 -7.28
N GLY A 167 25.32 -16.42 -8.38
CA GLY A 167 25.25 -15.83 -9.72
C GLY A 167 23.85 -15.36 -10.07
N LEU A 168 23.76 -14.53 -11.12
CA LEU A 168 22.49 -13.96 -11.59
C LEU A 168 21.39 -15.01 -11.81
N LYS A 169 21.71 -16.14 -12.44
CA LYS A 169 20.77 -17.23 -12.70
C LYS A 169 20.21 -17.83 -11.41
N GLU A 170 21.02 -17.97 -10.40
CA GLU A 170 20.61 -18.54 -9.11
C GLU A 170 19.69 -17.63 -8.31
N LEU A 171 19.81 -16.31 -8.50
CA LEU A 171 18.86 -15.33 -7.93
C LEU A 171 17.51 -15.35 -8.65
N LEU A 172 17.51 -15.50 -9.99
CA LEU A 172 16.32 -15.42 -10.81
C LEU A 172 15.50 -16.72 -10.82
N ILE A 173 16.16 -17.89 -10.88
CA ILE A 173 15.51 -19.19 -11.03
C ILE A 173 14.41 -19.48 -10.00
N PRO A 174 14.57 -19.25 -8.69
CA PRO A 174 13.47 -19.50 -7.76
C PRO A 174 12.35 -18.45 -7.83
N LEU A 175 12.68 -17.17 -8.05
CA LEU A 175 11.74 -16.08 -7.94
C LEU A 175 10.85 -15.95 -9.19
N LEU A 176 11.44 -15.96 -10.39
CA LEU A 176 10.71 -15.71 -11.63
C LEU A 176 9.68 -16.78 -11.99
N PRO A 177 9.96 -18.10 -11.92
CA PRO A 177 8.95 -19.11 -12.19
C PRO A 177 7.76 -19.04 -11.24
N MET A 178 7.99 -18.79 -9.96
CA MET A 178 6.91 -18.64 -8.98
C MET A 178 6.11 -17.35 -9.24
N ALA A 179 6.76 -16.25 -9.53
CA ALA A 179 6.10 -15.00 -9.87
C ALA A 179 5.26 -15.13 -11.16
N LEU A 180 5.80 -15.81 -12.17
CA LEU A 180 5.09 -16.08 -13.41
C LEU A 180 3.85 -16.96 -13.18
N LEU A 181 3.99 -18.04 -12.39
CA LEU A 181 2.86 -18.90 -12.01
C LEU A 181 1.76 -18.08 -11.33
N ILE A 182 2.11 -17.24 -10.34
CA ILE A 182 1.16 -16.38 -9.64
C ILE A 182 0.50 -15.40 -10.62
N CYS A 183 1.28 -14.75 -11.50
CA CYS A 183 0.75 -13.83 -12.49
C CYS A 183 -0.25 -14.54 -13.44
N VAL A 184 0.06 -15.75 -13.91
CA VAL A 184 -0.84 -16.52 -14.77
C VAL A 184 -2.14 -16.84 -14.02
N LEU A 185 -2.09 -17.32 -12.79
CA LEU A 185 -3.29 -17.62 -11.99
C LEU A 185 -4.15 -16.37 -11.79
N ILE A 186 -3.54 -15.21 -11.43
CA ILE A 186 -4.25 -13.95 -11.26
C ILE A 186 -4.83 -13.42 -12.58
N MET A 187 -4.17 -13.67 -13.71
CA MET A 187 -4.70 -13.31 -15.03
C MET A 187 -5.90 -14.16 -15.42
N LEU A 188 -5.96 -15.43 -14.98
CA LEU A 188 -7.15 -16.28 -15.12
C LEU A 188 -8.33 -15.81 -14.26
N GLU A 189 -8.08 -15.03 -13.19
CA GLU A 189 -9.09 -14.31 -12.41
C GLU A 189 -9.55 -12.98 -13.07
N PRO A 190 -9.25 -12.67 -14.32
CA PRO A 190 -9.17 -11.37 -15.03
C PRO A 190 -8.73 -10.16 -14.20
N ASN A 191 -7.71 -10.29 -13.34
CA ASN A 191 -7.29 -9.26 -12.40
C ASN A 191 -5.92 -8.61 -12.76
N LEU A 192 -5.92 -7.74 -13.78
CA LEU A 192 -4.71 -7.05 -14.23
C LEU A 192 -4.09 -6.15 -13.14
N SER A 193 -4.93 -5.49 -12.34
CA SER A 193 -4.47 -4.57 -11.28
C SER A 193 -3.56 -5.29 -10.28
N THR A 194 -3.97 -6.47 -9.83
CA THR A 194 -3.15 -7.28 -8.92
C THR A 194 -1.91 -7.84 -9.63
N THR A 195 -2.00 -8.20 -10.92
CA THR A 195 -0.84 -8.63 -11.70
C THR A 195 0.23 -7.52 -11.75
N ILE A 196 -0.17 -6.26 -11.94
CA ILE A 196 0.75 -5.10 -11.88
C ILE A 196 1.39 -5.00 -10.49
N THR A 197 0.63 -5.19 -9.41
CA THR A 197 1.21 -5.13 -8.06
C THR A 197 2.18 -6.28 -7.78
N ILE A 198 1.93 -7.49 -8.32
CA ILE A 198 2.91 -8.60 -8.26
C ILE A 198 4.19 -8.25 -9.03
N ALA A 199 4.07 -7.66 -10.22
CA ALA A 199 5.24 -7.19 -10.98
C ALA A 199 6.04 -6.12 -10.22
N ILE A 200 5.39 -5.21 -9.52
CA ILE A 200 6.03 -4.22 -8.65
C ILE A 200 6.80 -4.92 -7.50
N ILE A 201 6.20 -5.92 -6.84
CA ILE A 201 6.87 -6.69 -5.77
C ILE A 201 8.13 -7.35 -6.32
N VAL A 202 8.02 -8.04 -7.45
CA VAL A 202 9.17 -8.74 -8.09
C VAL A 202 10.23 -7.74 -8.51
N GLY A 203 9.84 -6.63 -9.13
CA GLY A 203 10.74 -5.54 -9.49
C GLY A 203 11.49 -4.97 -8.28
N ALA A 204 10.78 -4.70 -7.18
CA ALA A 204 11.40 -4.21 -5.95
C ALA A 204 12.38 -5.23 -5.34
N LEU A 205 11.99 -6.51 -5.26
CA LEU A 205 12.85 -7.59 -4.78
C LEU A 205 14.14 -7.69 -5.59
N LEU A 206 14.05 -7.66 -6.92
CA LEU A 206 15.18 -7.72 -7.81
C LEU A 206 16.06 -6.47 -7.72
N TRP A 207 15.47 -5.29 -7.63
CA TRP A 207 16.20 -4.03 -7.48
C TRP A 207 17.02 -4.01 -6.19
N PHE A 208 16.40 -4.28 -5.05
CA PHE A 208 17.08 -4.25 -3.76
C PHE A 208 18.00 -5.46 -3.50
N SER A 209 17.88 -6.54 -4.30
CA SER A 209 18.85 -7.63 -4.28
C SER A 209 20.15 -7.28 -4.97
N GLY A 210 20.22 -6.12 -5.66
CA GLY A 210 21.44 -5.64 -6.32
C GLY A 210 21.63 -6.19 -7.73
N LEU A 211 20.55 -6.47 -8.46
CA LEU A 211 20.63 -6.82 -9.87
C LEU A 211 21.28 -5.69 -10.69
N PRO A 212 22.09 -6.03 -11.71
CA PRO A 212 22.61 -5.04 -12.66
C PRO A 212 21.46 -4.26 -13.32
N LEU A 213 21.62 -2.93 -13.43
CA LEU A 213 20.61 -2.03 -13.99
C LEU A 213 20.13 -2.45 -15.39
N VAL A 214 21.04 -2.99 -16.21
CA VAL A 214 20.71 -3.46 -17.58
C VAL A 214 19.71 -4.60 -17.53
N VAL A 215 19.90 -5.56 -16.64
CA VAL A 215 18.99 -6.72 -16.48
C VAL A 215 17.64 -6.27 -15.92
N PHE A 216 17.66 -5.40 -14.91
CA PHE A 216 16.46 -4.80 -14.37
C PHE A 216 15.68 -4.01 -15.45
N GLY A 217 16.37 -3.19 -16.21
CA GLY A 217 15.78 -2.43 -17.31
C GLY A 217 15.15 -3.33 -18.38
N SER A 218 15.80 -4.43 -18.74
CA SER A 218 15.24 -5.43 -19.68
C SER A 218 13.92 -6.01 -19.17
N PHE A 219 13.86 -6.41 -17.89
CA PHE A 219 12.62 -6.92 -17.30
C PHE A 219 11.52 -5.84 -17.22
N ALA A 220 11.87 -4.60 -16.91
CA ALA A 220 10.93 -3.49 -16.89
C ALA A 220 10.33 -3.22 -18.28
N VAL A 221 11.16 -3.21 -19.34
CA VAL A 221 10.70 -3.03 -20.72
C VAL A 221 9.82 -4.20 -21.18
N ILE A 222 10.24 -5.44 -20.93
CA ILE A 222 9.45 -6.63 -21.29
C ILE A 222 8.13 -6.64 -20.53
N GLY A 223 8.14 -6.35 -19.22
CA GLY A 223 6.95 -6.29 -18.39
C GLY A 223 5.98 -5.20 -18.82
N ALA A 224 6.48 -4.00 -19.15
CA ALA A 224 5.67 -2.90 -19.68
C ALA A 224 5.07 -3.26 -21.05
N GLY A 225 5.87 -3.84 -21.96
CA GLY A 225 5.39 -4.29 -23.27
C GLY A 225 4.29 -5.35 -23.15
N LEU A 226 4.46 -6.32 -22.25
CA LEU A 226 3.46 -7.34 -21.97
C LEU A 226 2.19 -6.74 -21.35
N ALA A 227 2.31 -5.80 -20.43
CA ALA A 227 1.17 -5.11 -19.83
C ALA A 227 0.36 -4.32 -20.88
N VAL A 228 1.04 -3.62 -21.79
CA VAL A 228 0.40 -2.94 -22.92
C VAL A 228 -0.29 -3.95 -23.85
N MET A 229 0.38 -5.01 -24.25
CA MET A 229 -0.19 -6.06 -25.08
C MET A 229 -1.45 -6.67 -24.45
N LEU A 230 -1.39 -7.05 -23.18
CA LEU A 230 -2.53 -7.61 -22.44
C LEU A 230 -3.69 -6.61 -22.27
N SER A 231 -3.37 -5.32 -22.20
CA SER A 231 -4.38 -4.27 -22.13
C SER A 231 -5.09 -4.08 -23.48
N LEU A 232 -4.41 -4.25 -24.59
CA LEU A 232 -4.96 -4.10 -25.94
C LEU A 232 -5.82 -5.31 -26.36
N VAL A 233 -5.47 -6.52 -25.92
CA VAL A 233 -6.20 -7.76 -26.29
C VAL A 233 -7.58 -7.85 -25.61
N ALA A 234 -7.74 -7.31 -24.40
CA ALA A 234 -9.01 -7.38 -23.68
C ALA A 234 -9.87 -6.13 -23.95
N GLY A 235 -10.95 -6.24 -24.71
CA GLY A 235 -11.78 -5.13 -25.20
C GLY A 235 -12.23 -4.10 -24.15
N TYR A 236 -12.63 -4.54 -22.96
CA TYR A 236 -12.95 -3.66 -21.83
C TYR A 236 -11.74 -2.86 -21.31
N ARG A 237 -10.53 -3.41 -21.38
CA ARG A 237 -9.30 -2.74 -20.92
C ARG A 237 -8.76 -1.79 -21.97
N SER A 238 -8.86 -2.15 -23.25
CA SER A 238 -8.47 -1.31 -24.37
C SER A 238 -9.27 -0.02 -24.38
N GLN A 239 -10.57 -0.08 -24.10
CA GLN A 239 -11.42 1.12 -23.99
C GLN A 239 -10.94 2.08 -22.91
N ARG A 240 -10.48 1.62 -21.73
CA ARG A 240 -9.93 2.49 -20.68
C ARG A 240 -8.64 3.17 -21.10
N VAL A 241 -7.75 2.45 -21.78
CA VAL A 241 -6.47 3.02 -22.29
C VAL A 241 -6.73 3.97 -23.44
N LEU A 242 -7.60 3.62 -24.39
CA LEU A 242 -7.95 4.47 -25.53
C LEU A 242 -8.70 5.74 -25.10
N ASN A 243 -9.56 5.64 -24.10
CA ASN A 243 -10.23 6.79 -23.50
C ASN A 243 -9.21 7.72 -22.79
N PHE A 244 -8.25 7.16 -22.07
CA PHE A 244 -7.17 7.93 -21.43
C PHE A 244 -6.31 8.68 -22.48
N LEU A 245 -6.06 8.04 -23.63
CA LEU A 245 -5.31 8.65 -24.74
C LEU A 245 -6.16 9.62 -25.58
N GLY A 246 -7.43 9.83 -25.24
CA GLY A 246 -8.33 10.73 -25.97
C GLY A 246 -8.82 10.21 -27.32
N HIS A 247 -8.66 8.92 -27.62
CA HIS A 247 -9.09 8.31 -28.89
C HIS A 247 -10.58 7.90 -28.90
N ILE A 248 -11.19 7.77 -27.74
CA ILE A 248 -12.62 7.42 -27.59
C ILE A 248 -13.22 8.43 -26.60
N ASP A 249 -14.17 9.24 -27.07
CA ASP A 249 -14.99 10.07 -26.19
C ASP A 249 -16.29 9.31 -25.86
N ASP A 250 -16.23 8.49 -24.80
CA ASP A 250 -17.39 7.78 -24.27
C ASP A 250 -17.85 8.44 -22.96
N PRO A 251 -18.82 9.37 -23.04
CA PRO A 251 -19.30 10.12 -21.88
C PRO A 251 -20.01 9.28 -20.83
N GLN A 252 -20.53 8.11 -21.19
CA GLN A 252 -21.32 7.26 -20.30
C GLN A 252 -20.63 5.94 -19.90
N GLY A 253 -19.51 5.58 -20.57
CA GLY A 253 -18.75 4.36 -20.34
C GLY A 253 -17.43 4.56 -19.59
N ALA A 254 -16.32 4.11 -20.19
CA ALA A 254 -15.00 4.08 -19.56
C ALA A 254 -14.47 5.44 -19.09
N GLY A 255 -14.88 6.55 -19.72
CA GLY A 255 -14.51 7.93 -19.37
C GLY A 255 -15.33 8.56 -18.27
N TYR A 256 -16.52 8.02 -17.99
CA TYR A 256 -17.45 8.61 -17.03
C TYR A 256 -16.83 8.75 -15.63
N GLN A 257 -16.24 7.66 -15.11
CA GLN A 257 -15.64 7.63 -13.78
C GLN A 257 -14.51 8.66 -13.63
N SER A 258 -13.60 8.76 -14.61
CA SER A 258 -12.49 9.72 -14.58
C SER A 258 -12.97 11.16 -14.59
N ARG A 259 -14.00 11.47 -15.39
CA ARG A 259 -14.60 12.82 -15.44
C ARG A 259 -15.28 13.19 -14.13
N GLN A 260 -16.07 12.30 -13.57
CA GLN A 260 -16.75 12.54 -12.29
C GLN A 260 -15.73 12.72 -11.16
N ALA A 261 -14.64 11.96 -11.15
CA ALA A 261 -13.54 12.14 -10.20
C ALA A 261 -12.88 13.53 -10.36
N SER A 262 -12.65 13.98 -11.60
CA SER A 262 -12.11 15.33 -11.86
C SER A 262 -13.07 16.44 -11.41
N TYR A 263 -14.38 16.28 -11.61
CA TYR A 263 -15.37 17.23 -11.11
C TYR A 263 -15.43 17.27 -9.59
N ALA A 264 -15.37 16.11 -8.92
CA ALA A 264 -15.31 16.05 -7.47
C ALA A 264 -14.07 16.79 -6.92
N LEU A 265 -12.90 16.56 -7.51
CA LEU A 265 -11.68 17.29 -7.12
C LEU A 265 -11.79 18.81 -7.35
N ALA A 266 -12.40 19.23 -8.45
CA ALA A 266 -12.61 20.65 -8.77
C ALA A 266 -13.59 21.33 -7.80
N ASN A 267 -14.67 20.64 -7.42
CA ASN A 267 -15.67 21.14 -6.48
C ASN A 267 -15.07 21.37 -5.08
N GLY A 268 -14.16 20.52 -4.63
CA GLY A 268 -13.56 20.63 -3.30
C GLY A 268 -12.66 21.86 -3.08
N GLY A 269 -12.16 22.48 -4.14
CA GLY A 269 -11.30 23.67 -4.02
C GLY A 269 -10.14 23.47 -3.05
N VAL A 270 -9.82 24.51 -2.23
CA VAL A 270 -8.70 24.46 -1.29
C VAL A 270 -9.08 23.81 0.04
N PHE A 271 -10.24 24.10 0.59
CA PHE A 271 -10.66 23.71 1.94
C PHE A 271 -11.70 22.59 1.98
N GLY A 272 -12.27 22.20 0.84
CA GLY A 272 -13.33 21.21 0.75
C GLY A 272 -14.72 21.77 1.03
N GLU A 273 -15.74 20.97 0.68
CA GLU A 273 -17.15 21.29 0.98
C GLU A 273 -17.57 20.87 2.41
N GLY A 274 -16.69 20.15 3.13
CA GLY A 274 -16.95 19.60 4.46
C GLY A 274 -17.20 18.10 4.47
N LEU A 275 -16.88 17.46 5.60
CA LEU A 275 -17.10 16.02 5.78
C LEU A 275 -18.57 15.67 5.62
N GLY A 276 -18.85 14.64 4.82
CA GLY A 276 -20.21 14.19 4.57
C GLY A 276 -20.99 15.01 3.52
N GLN A 277 -20.40 16.04 2.91
CA GLN A 277 -21.08 16.94 1.96
C GLN A 277 -20.77 16.64 0.49
N SER A 278 -19.95 15.62 0.20
CA SER A 278 -19.66 15.24 -1.18
C SER A 278 -20.92 14.96 -1.98
N ARG A 279 -21.03 15.55 -3.17
CA ARG A 279 -22.11 15.29 -4.14
C ARG A 279 -21.82 14.04 -4.96
N ALA A 280 -20.54 13.76 -5.22
CA ALA A 280 -20.12 12.60 -6.03
C ALA A 280 -20.58 11.26 -5.44
N LYS A 281 -20.76 11.16 -4.11
CA LYS A 281 -21.26 9.93 -3.43
C LYS A 281 -22.74 9.61 -3.70
N TRP A 282 -23.54 10.54 -4.22
CA TRP A 282 -24.96 10.34 -4.56
C TRP A 282 -25.14 9.61 -5.90
N ASN A 283 -24.40 8.53 -6.12
CA ASN A 283 -24.40 7.70 -7.34
C ASN A 283 -23.89 8.40 -8.62
N TYR A 284 -23.30 9.60 -8.50
CA TYR A 284 -22.63 10.24 -9.63
C TYR A 284 -21.27 9.61 -9.92
N LEU A 285 -20.57 9.08 -8.91
CA LEU A 285 -19.28 8.40 -9.07
C LEU A 285 -19.40 6.94 -8.64
N PRO A 286 -19.48 5.98 -9.59
CA PRO A 286 -19.51 4.56 -9.27
C PRO A 286 -18.23 4.10 -8.53
N ASN A 287 -18.39 3.25 -7.51
CA ASN A 287 -17.30 2.76 -6.64
C ASN A 287 -16.53 3.88 -5.93
N ALA A 288 -17.19 4.98 -5.57
CA ALA A 288 -16.59 6.13 -4.91
C ALA A 288 -15.84 5.74 -3.61
N HIS A 289 -16.43 4.84 -2.81
CA HIS A 289 -15.86 4.36 -1.55
C HIS A 289 -14.68 3.39 -1.72
N ASN A 290 -14.48 2.84 -2.91
CA ASN A 290 -13.45 1.84 -3.21
C ASN A 290 -12.31 2.48 -4.01
N ASP A 291 -12.44 2.50 -5.34
CA ASP A 291 -11.35 2.88 -6.24
C ASP A 291 -11.13 4.40 -6.30
N PHE A 292 -12.19 5.19 -6.07
CA PHE A 292 -12.16 6.65 -6.21
C PHE A 292 -12.28 7.42 -4.88
N ILE A 293 -11.94 6.77 -3.75
CA ILE A 293 -12.01 7.42 -2.43
C ILE A 293 -11.20 8.71 -2.34
N PHE A 294 -10.07 8.80 -3.06
CA PHE A 294 -9.25 10.00 -3.10
C PHE A 294 -9.98 11.20 -3.72
N ALA A 295 -10.89 10.97 -4.68
CA ALA A 295 -11.74 12.02 -5.23
C ALA A 295 -12.71 12.57 -4.18
N ILE A 296 -13.30 11.68 -3.35
CA ILE A 296 -14.17 12.07 -2.24
C ILE A 296 -13.39 12.85 -1.17
N ILE A 297 -12.15 12.41 -0.85
CA ILE A 297 -11.27 13.15 0.05
C ILE A 297 -11.00 14.55 -0.49
N GLY A 298 -10.73 14.67 -1.79
CA GLY A 298 -10.50 15.95 -2.44
C GLY A 298 -11.76 16.84 -2.46
N GLU A 299 -12.95 16.28 -2.62
CA GLU A 299 -14.20 17.04 -2.57
C GLU A 299 -14.57 17.48 -1.16
N GLU A 300 -14.46 16.58 -0.16
CA GLU A 300 -14.85 16.87 1.23
C GLU A 300 -13.81 17.67 2.02
N LEU A 301 -12.53 17.39 1.84
CA LEU A 301 -11.41 18.01 2.60
C LEU A 301 -10.56 18.96 1.74
N GLY A 302 -10.87 19.09 0.47
CA GLY A 302 -10.17 19.98 -0.46
C GLY A 302 -8.74 19.55 -0.77
N LEU A 303 -8.01 20.46 -1.39
CA LEU A 303 -6.58 20.29 -1.71
C LEU A 303 -5.76 19.97 -0.45
N LEU A 304 -6.07 20.58 0.69
CA LEU A 304 -5.36 20.32 1.95
C LEU A 304 -5.51 18.87 2.41
N GLY A 305 -6.72 18.30 2.31
CA GLY A 305 -6.96 16.88 2.61
C GLY A 305 -6.20 15.96 1.67
N GLY A 306 -6.21 16.25 0.36
CA GLY A 306 -5.44 15.50 -0.63
C GLY A 306 -3.94 15.54 -0.35
N LEU A 307 -3.38 16.72 -0.07
CA LEU A 307 -1.96 16.90 0.27
C LEU A 307 -1.59 16.21 1.59
N MET A 308 -2.49 16.20 2.58
CA MET A 308 -2.29 15.44 3.82
C MET A 308 -2.14 13.95 3.54
N VAL A 309 -2.99 13.37 2.71
CA VAL A 309 -2.90 11.94 2.32
C VAL A 309 -1.59 11.65 1.60
N VAL A 310 -1.22 12.47 0.60
CA VAL A 310 0.07 12.36 -0.11
C VAL A 310 1.24 12.45 0.87
N GLY A 311 1.18 13.40 1.81
CA GLY A 311 2.19 13.58 2.85
C GLY A 311 2.33 12.37 3.78
N LEU A 312 1.21 11.73 4.17
CA LEU A 312 1.24 10.52 5.00
C LEU A 312 1.90 9.35 4.27
N PHE A 313 1.60 9.13 2.98
CA PHE A 313 2.28 8.10 2.19
C PHE A 313 3.75 8.45 1.90
N GLY A 314 4.07 9.73 1.71
CA GLY A 314 5.46 10.21 1.61
C GLY A 314 6.25 9.96 2.90
N LEU A 315 5.65 10.20 4.06
CA LEU A 315 6.26 9.91 5.35
C LEU A 315 6.41 8.39 5.56
N LEU A 316 5.43 7.60 5.12
CA LEU A 316 5.53 6.13 5.16
C LEU A 316 6.68 5.62 4.29
N ALA A 317 6.86 6.18 3.10
CA ALA A 317 8.00 5.89 2.23
C ALA A 317 9.33 6.20 2.92
N TYR A 318 9.45 7.39 3.49
CA TYR A 318 10.64 7.80 4.22
C TYR A 318 10.96 6.86 5.39
N VAL A 319 9.97 6.55 6.23
CA VAL A 319 10.14 5.67 7.39
C VAL A 319 10.50 4.25 6.95
N GLY A 320 9.83 3.72 5.94
CA GLY A 320 10.09 2.38 5.42
C GLY A 320 11.51 2.22 4.86
N PHE A 321 11.97 3.17 4.03
CA PHE A 321 13.34 3.16 3.52
C PHE A 321 14.39 3.42 4.61
N ARG A 322 14.07 4.23 5.61
CA ARG A 322 14.91 4.41 6.78
C ARG A 322 15.10 3.10 7.55
N ILE A 323 14.03 2.34 7.82
CA ILE A 323 14.11 1.03 8.46
C ILE A 323 14.95 0.07 7.60
N ALA A 324 14.69 0.03 6.29
CA ALA A 324 15.43 -0.81 5.36
C ALA A 324 16.94 -0.50 5.36
N SER A 325 17.32 0.78 5.31
CA SER A 325 18.73 1.21 5.30
C SER A 325 19.47 0.94 6.61
N ARG A 326 18.75 0.93 7.74
CA ARG A 326 19.32 0.65 9.07
C ARG A 326 19.30 -0.83 9.45
N SER A 327 18.56 -1.67 8.70
CA SER A 327 18.48 -3.10 8.95
C SER A 327 19.79 -3.80 8.59
N VAL A 328 20.43 -4.43 9.58
CA VAL A 328 21.65 -5.26 9.41
C VAL A 328 21.29 -6.59 8.76
N ASP A 329 20.13 -7.15 9.06
CA ASP A 329 19.64 -8.40 8.49
C ASP A 329 19.21 -8.20 7.03
N PRO A 330 19.84 -8.87 6.03
CA PRO A 330 19.48 -8.76 4.62
C PRO A 330 18.03 -9.12 4.32
N PHE A 331 17.44 -10.07 5.07
CA PHE A 331 16.04 -10.45 4.94
C PHE A 331 15.12 -9.29 5.33
N LEU A 332 15.34 -8.67 6.50
CA LEU A 332 14.53 -7.54 6.96
C LEU A 332 14.68 -6.33 6.03
N ARG A 333 15.89 -6.09 5.53
CA ARG A 333 16.15 -5.02 4.57
C ARG A 333 15.36 -5.21 3.28
N LEU A 334 15.42 -6.40 2.66
CA LEU A 334 14.68 -6.72 1.43
C LEU A 334 13.17 -6.70 1.67
N LEU A 335 12.70 -7.30 2.76
CA LEU A 335 11.29 -7.34 3.12
C LEU A 335 10.72 -5.93 3.29
N THR A 336 11.37 -5.10 4.10
CA THR A 336 10.87 -3.75 4.41
C THR A 336 10.90 -2.83 3.19
N SER A 337 11.98 -2.85 2.39
CA SER A 337 12.05 -2.07 1.17
C SER A 337 10.98 -2.49 0.15
N THR A 338 10.75 -3.79 -0.01
CA THR A 338 9.73 -4.32 -0.92
C THR A 338 8.31 -3.94 -0.49
N ILE A 339 7.99 -4.09 0.80
CA ILE A 339 6.69 -3.68 1.35
C ILE A 339 6.49 -2.16 1.18
N THR A 340 7.51 -1.36 1.43
CA THR A 340 7.45 0.09 1.25
C THR A 340 7.14 0.45 -0.19
N VAL A 341 7.87 -0.11 -1.16
CA VAL A 341 7.62 0.14 -2.58
C VAL A 341 6.20 -0.29 -2.97
N LEU A 342 5.74 -1.45 -2.52
CA LEU A 342 4.40 -1.95 -2.82
C LEU A 342 3.31 -0.97 -2.35
N ILE A 343 3.33 -0.58 -1.07
CA ILE A 343 2.30 0.29 -0.49
C ILE A 343 2.33 1.67 -1.15
N VAL A 344 3.52 2.24 -1.32
CA VAL A 344 3.69 3.58 -1.91
C VAL A 344 3.32 3.58 -3.41
N ALA A 345 3.70 2.53 -4.15
CA ALA A 345 3.32 2.41 -5.55
C ALA A 345 1.81 2.24 -5.74
N GLN A 346 1.14 1.44 -4.88
CA GLN A 346 -0.32 1.33 -4.91
C GLN A 346 -0.98 2.69 -4.66
N ALA A 347 -0.52 3.44 -3.64
CA ALA A 347 -1.03 4.78 -3.36
C ALA A 347 -0.78 5.74 -4.53
N PHE A 348 0.44 5.75 -5.10
CA PHE A 348 0.79 6.59 -6.23
C PHE A 348 -0.07 6.29 -7.48
N ILE A 349 -0.28 5.00 -7.78
CA ILE A 349 -1.11 4.60 -8.93
C ILE A 349 -2.57 5.01 -8.69
N ASN A 350 -3.12 4.79 -7.48
CA ASN A 350 -4.49 5.20 -7.15
C ASN A 350 -4.66 6.72 -7.29
N ILE A 351 -3.84 7.50 -6.61
CA ILE A 351 -3.88 8.96 -6.70
C ILE A 351 -3.67 9.42 -8.14
N GLY A 352 -2.71 8.81 -8.86
CA GLY A 352 -2.36 9.17 -10.24
C GLY A 352 -3.53 9.00 -11.22
N TYR A 353 -4.32 7.90 -11.13
CA TYR A 353 -5.47 7.78 -12.02
C TYR A 353 -6.67 8.64 -11.58
N VAL A 354 -6.83 8.90 -10.29
CA VAL A 354 -7.90 9.79 -9.80
C VAL A 354 -7.68 11.24 -10.26
N ILE A 355 -6.43 11.72 -10.28
CA ILE A 355 -6.09 13.05 -10.81
C ILE A 355 -5.89 13.08 -12.33
N GLY A 356 -6.10 11.95 -13.03
CA GLY A 356 -6.05 11.88 -14.50
C GLY A 356 -4.64 11.77 -15.10
N VAL A 357 -3.59 11.49 -14.33
CA VAL A 357 -2.20 11.31 -14.84
C VAL A 357 -1.96 9.87 -15.33
N LEU A 358 -2.74 8.90 -14.86
CA LEU A 358 -2.65 7.50 -15.23
C LEU A 358 -4.01 6.97 -15.70
N PRO A 359 -4.06 5.91 -16.53
CA PRO A 359 -5.30 5.24 -16.87
C PRO A 359 -5.89 4.54 -15.63
N VAL A 360 -7.22 4.46 -15.55
CA VAL A 360 -7.92 3.82 -14.42
C VAL A 360 -7.59 2.34 -14.35
N THR A 361 -6.94 1.93 -13.28
CA THR A 361 -6.50 0.55 -13.04
C THR A 361 -7.38 -0.22 -12.06
N GLY A 362 -8.06 0.46 -11.11
CA GLY A 362 -8.82 -0.18 -10.04
C GLY A 362 -7.94 -0.70 -8.90
N ILE A 363 -6.76 -0.13 -8.69
CA ILE A 363 -5.93 -0.38 -7.51
C ILE A 363 -6.45 0.48 -6.37
N GLN A 364 -6.74 -0.15 -5.22
CA GLN A 364 -7.24 0.54 -4.04
C GLN A 364 -6.15 1.38 -3.35
N LEU A 365 -6.55 2.49 -2.73
CA LEU A 365 -5.66 3.28 -1.87
C LEU A 365 -5.44 2.55 -0.54
N PRO A 366 -4.22 2.12 -0.20
CA PRO A 366 -3.96 1.27 0.97
C PRO A 366 -4.48 1.87 2.28
N LEU A 367 -5.21 1.10 3.08
CA LEU A 367 -5.89 1.44 4.34
C LEU A 367 -7.00 2.48 4.24
N VAL A 368 -7.06 3.28 3.19
CA VAL A 368 -8.01 4.38 3.03
C VAL A 368 -9.24 3.94 2.24
N SER A 369 -9.07 3.15 1.17
CA SER A 369 -10.17 2.59 0.37
C SER A 369 -10.91 1.47 1.09
N ALA A 370 -12.19 1.31 0.78
CA ALA A 370 -12.97 0.16 1.20
C ALA A 370 -12.45 -1.12 0.52
N GLY A 371 -11.87 -1.99 1.31
CA GLY A 371 -11.32 -3.26 0.85
C GLY A 371 -10.89 -4.10 2.05
N GLY A 372 -11.76 -4.97 2.52
CA GLY A 372 -11.54 -5.70 3.76
C GLY A 372 -10.24 -6.50 3.77
N THR A 373 -10.05 -7.40 2.79
CA THR A 373 -8.82 -8.21 2.68
C THR A 373 -7.58 -7.34 2.43
N SER A 374 -7.72 -6.26 1.65
CA SER A 374 -6.62 -5.32 1.40
C SER A 374 -6.18 -4.61 2.68
N ALA A 375 -7.12 -4.10 3.48
CA ALA A 375 -6.81 -3.47 4.76
C ALA A 375 -6.10 -4.43 5.73
N LEU A 376 -6.59 -5.68 5.81
CA LEU A 376 -5.98 -6.73 6.63
C LEU A 376 -4.54 -7.03 6.21
N THR A 377 -4.28 -7.19 4.91
CA THR A 377 -2.94 -7.50 4.39
C THR A 377 -1.98 -6.32 4.50
N VAL A 378 -2.44 -5.09 4.30
CA VAL A 378 -1.61 -3.89 4.49
C VAL A 378 -1.26 -3.72 5.98
N LEU A 379 -2.20 -3.95 6.91
CA LEU A 379 -1.90 -3.93 8.35
C LEU A 379 -0.91 -5.04 8.73
N ALA A 380 -1.03 -6.24 8.14
CA ALA A 380 -0.03 -7.30 8.31
C ALA A 380 1.37 -6.84 7.85
N MET A 381 1.46 -6.21 6.69
CA MET A 381 2.72 -5.68 6.15
C MET A 381 3.31 -4.56 7.03
N LEU A 382 2.48 -3.65 7.54
CA LEU A 382 2.94 -2.62 8.47
C LEU A 382 3.38 -3.22 9.82
N GLY A 383 2.76 -4.29 10.28
CA GLY A 383 3.21 -5.06 11.45
C GLY A 383 4.59 -5.69 11.23
N LEU A 384 4.86 -6.24 10.03
CA LEU A 384 6.18 -6.71 9.62
C LEU A 384 7.22 -5.58 9.59
N MET A 385 6.86 -4.40 9.08
CA MET A 385 7.74 -3.22 9.10
C MET A 385 8.02 -2.74 10.53
N ALA A 386 7.01 -2.71 11.39
CA ALA A 386 7.16 -2.36 12.80
C ALA A 386 8.05 -3.37 13.55
N ASN A 387 7.92 -4.66 13.22
CA ASN A 387 8.81 -5.71 13.72
C ASN A 387 10.25 -5.46 13.28
N ALA A 388 10.48 -5.18 11.99
CA ALA A 388 11.81 -4.85 11.45
C ALA A 388 12.42 -3.62 12.14
N ALA A 389 11.63 -2.56 12.38
CA ALA A 389 12.08 -1.36 13.08
C ALA A 389 12.59 -1.63 14.51
N ARG A 390 12.03 -2.63 15.19
CA ARG A 390 12.50 -3.05 16.53
C ARG A 390 13.82 -3.80 16.48
N HIS A 391 14.23 -4.30 15.31
CA HIS A 391 15.50 -4.97 15.07
C HIS A 391 16.57 -4.04 14.51
N GLU A 392 16.32 -2.71 14.41
CA GLU A 392 17.39 -1.73 14.15
C GLU A 392 18.43 -1.77 15.29
N PRO A 393 19.74 -1.60 15.01
CA PRO A 393 20.81 -1.70 16.01
C PRO A 393 20.55 -0.82 17.25
N ASP A 394 20.17 0.44 17.03
CA ASP A 394 19.87 1.41 18.09
C ASP A 394 18.69 0.97 18.96
N ALA A 395 17.64 0.38 18.32
CA ALA A 395 16.46 -0.14 18.99
C ALA A 395 16.79 -1.36 19.85
N VAL A 396 17.59 -2.29 19.30
CA VAL A 396 18.06 -3.49 20.02
C VAL A 396 18.88 -3.07 21.25
N ALA A 397 19.83 -2.15 21.09
CA ALA A 397 20.65 -1.64 22.20
C ALA A 397 19.77 -1.01 23.30
N ALA A 398 18.80 -0.16 22.93
CA ALA A 398 17.90 0.50 23.90
C ALA A 398 16.98 -0.51 24.61
N LEU A 399 16.50 -1.55 23.92
CA LEU A 399 15.63 -2.57 24.50
C LEU A 399 16.39 -3.56 25.39
N SER A 400 17.68 -3.83 25.11
CA SER A 400 18.53 -4.71 25.92
C SER A 400 18.90 -4.11 27.28
N VAL A 401 19.04 -2.79 27.37
CA VAL A 401 19.36 -2.05 28.63
C VAL A 401 18.13 -1.87 29.55
N GLY A 402 17.01 -2.54 29.25
CA GLY A 402 15.79 -2.47 30.09
C GLY A 402 14.91 -1.25 29.85
N ARG A 403 15.26 -0.36 28.93
CA ARG A 403 14.39 0.73 28.46
C ARG A 403 13.34 0.20 27.48
N ARG A 404 12.41 -0.63 27.98
CA ARG A 404 11.22 -0.95 27.17
C ARG A 404 10.44 0.32 26.93
N SER A 405 10.05 0.61 25.66
CA SER A 405 9.11 1.70 25.39
C SER A 405 7.82 1.47 26.19
N GLY A 406 7.10 2.53 26.57
CA GLY A 406 5.81 2.41 27.27
C GLY A 406 4.86 1.48 26.53
N ALA A 407 4.75 1.60 25.19
CA ALA A 407 3.98 0.73 24.34
C ALA A 407 4.47 -0.73 24.34
N GLY A 408 5.80 -0.96 24.31
CA GLY A 408 6.36 -2.32 24.35
C GLY A 408 6.10 -3.07 25.66
N ARG A 409 6.00 -2.37 26.80
CA ARG A 409 5.60 -2.96 28.09
C ARG A 409 4.13 -3.34 28.11
N TRP A 410 3.29 -2.44 27.62
CA TRP A 410 1.84 -2.67 27.59
C TRP A 410 1.47 -3.81 26.63
N LEU A 411 2.11 -3.89 25.47
CA LEU A 411 1.89 -4.93 24.46
C LEU A 411 2.63 -6.24 24.75
N ARG A 412 3.37 -6.37 25.86
CA ARG A 412 4.15 -7.59 26.24
C ARG A 412 5.01 -8.14 25.11
N LEU A 413 5.60 -7.25 24.29
CA LEU A 413 6.39 -7.66 23.14
C LEU A 413 7.70 -8.33 23.60
N PRO A 414 8.14 -9.45 22.93
CA PRO A 414 9.41 -10.10 23.22
C PRO A 414 10.59 -9.18 22.89
N ALA A 415 11.70 -9.35 23.58
CA ALA A 415 12.91 -8.62 23.26
C ALA A 415 13.42 -9.06 21.87
N PRO A 416 13.85 -8.12 21.00
CA PRO A 416 14.44 -8.49 19.72
C PRO A 416 15.77 -9.19 19.93
N VAL A 417 16.02 -10.24 19.14
CA VAL A 417 17.28 -10.98 19.15
C VAL A 417 18.25 -10.31 18.17
N PRO A 418 19.48 -9.96 18.57
CA PRO A 418 20.48 -9.41 17.66
C PRO A 418 20.73 -10.36 16.48
N TYR A 419 20.89 -9.80 15.28
CA TYR A 419 21.29 -10.56 14.12
C TYR A 419 22.73 -11.08 14.33
N ARG A 420 22.92 -12.40 14.30
CA ARG A 420 24.23 -13.05 14.23
C ARG A 420 24.38 -13.53 12.79
N ALA A 421 25.39 -13.02 12.08
CA ALA A 421 25.79 -13.59 10.81
C ALA A 421 26.25 -15.02 11.09
N ALA A 422 25.57 -16.00 10.47
CA ALA A 422 26.01 -17.40 10.50
C ALA A 422 27.06 -17.60 9.44
#